data_9f73b2025366f5478c2c96906df828bf
#
_entry.id   9f73b2025366f5478c2c96906df828bf
#
_cell.length_a   1.000
_cell.length_b   1.000
_cell.length_c   1.000
_cell.angle_alpha   90.00
_cell.angle_beta   90.00
_cell.angle_gamma   90.00
#
_symmetry.space_group_name_H-M   'P 1'
#
loop_
_entity.id
_entity.type
_entity.pdbx_description
1 polymer ?
#
loop_
_entity_poly.entity_id
_entity_poly.type
_entity_poly.pdbx_seq_one_letter_code
_entity_poly.pdbx_strand_id
1 'polypeptide(L)' 'MLERDTLPVLMALDRAEDKDCKERKVVNREVVSADSQGAVEHWFLNRCGTLVRYRITYAPDPGGGTMIGWTTGEVVGKAQ' A
#
# COMPACT_ATOMS: atom_id res chain seq x y z
N MET A 1 3.11 -14.10 5.57
CA MET A 1 2.38 -13.69 4.39
C MET A 1 2.48 -12.20 4.25
N LEU A 2 3.06 -11.73 3.15
CA LEU A 2 3.31 -10.30 2.94
C LEU A 2 2.03 -9.46 2.95
N GLU A 3 0.98 -9.96 2.32
CA GLU A 3 -0.29 -9.25 2.27
C GLU A 3 -0.88 -9.03 3.66
N ARG A 4 -0.79 -10.03 4.51
CA ARG A 4 -1.31 -9.95 5.88
C ARG A 4 -0.53 -8.92 6.70
N ASP A 5 0.79 -8.83 6.49
CA ASP A 5 1.64 -7.89 7.21
C ASP A 5 1.52 -6.48 6.63
N THR A 6 1.30 -6.37 5.31
CA THR A 6 1.23 -5.09 4.61
C THR A 6 -0.05 -4.33 4.95
N LEU A 7 -1.18 -5.01 5.00
CA LEU A 7 -2.48 -4.36 5.14
C LEU A 7 -2.62 -3.55 6.44
N PRO A 8 -2.28 -4.08 7.62
CA PRO A 8 -2.41 -3.29 8.84
C PRO A 8 -1.54 -2.04 8.85
N VAL A 9 -0.32 -2.14 8.32
CA VAL A 9 0.61 -1.00 8.26
C VAL A 9 0.07 0.04 7.28
N LEU A 10 -0.41 -0.39 6.13
CA LEU A 10 -0.98 0.50 5.13
C LEU A 10 -2.18 1.27 5.68
N MET A 11 -3.07 0.58 6.39
CA MET A 11 -4.23 1.21 7.01
C MET A 11 -3.83 2.23 8.08
N ALA A 12 -2.79 1.92 8.85
CA ALA A 12 -2.28 2.85 9.87
C ALA A 12 -1.68 4.09 9.23
N LEU A 13 -0.93 3.93 8.14
CA LEU A 13 -0.36 5.05 7.40
C LEU A 13 -1.45 5.95 6.81
N ASP A 14 -2.46 5.36 6.21
CA ASP A 14 -3.55 6.11 5.61
C ASP A 14 -4.34 6.87 6.68
N ARG A 15 -4.55 6.26 7.84
CA ARG A 15 -5.23 6.91 8.95
C ARG A 15 -4.43 8.10 9.47
N ALA A 16 -3.10 8.01 9.45
CA ALA A 16 -2.25 9.13 9.85
C ALA A 16 -2.34 10.30 8.87
N GLU A 17 -2.59 10.02 7.58
CA GLU A 17 -2.73 11.05 6.56
C GLU A 17 -4.11 11.71 6.60
N ASP A 18 -5.14 10.97 6.96
CA ASP A 18 -6.51 11.49 7.03
C ASP A 18 -7.23 10.87 8.22
N LYS A 19 -7.18 11.56 9.35
CA LYS A 19 -7.79 11.08 10.60
C LYS A 19 -9.31 11.12 10.57
N ASP A 20 -9.88 12.00 9.76
CA ASP A 20 -11.32 12.20 9.72
C ASP A 20 -12.03 11.11 8.92
N CYS A 21 -11.31 10.42 8.07
CA CYS A 21 -11.88 9.33 7.31
C CYS A 21 -11.92 8.05 8.14
N LYS A 22 -13.11 7.55 8.40
CA LYS A 22 -13.32 6.33 9.16
C LYS A 22 -13.47 5.11 8.29
N GLU A 23 -13.83 5.28 7.02
CA GLU A 23 -14.02 4.20 6.10
C GLU A 23 -12.88 4.16 5.09
N ARG A 24 -12.06 3.12 5.21
CA ARG A 24 -10.94 2.86 4.33
C ARG A 24 -11.02 1.43 3.87
N LYS A 25 -10.84 1.22 2.58
CA LYS A 25 -10.92 -0.11 2.02
C LYS A 25 -9.95 -0.24 0.87
N VAL A 26 -9.18 -1.32 0.86
CA VAL A 26 -8.37 -1.66 -0.31
C VAL A 26 -9.32 -2.13 -1.40
N VAL A 27 -9.29 -1.44 -2.54
CA VAL A 27 -10.19 -1.75 -3.65
C VAL A 27 -9.46 -2.37 -4.83
N ASN A 28 -8.14 -2.23 -4.89
CA ASN A 28 -7.36 -2.84 -5.94
C ASN A 28 -5.90 -2.96 -5.52
N ARG A 29 -5.21 -3.90 -6.14
CA ARG A 29 -3.78 -4.11 -5.95
C ARG A 29 -3.20 -4.54 -7.29
N GLU A 30 -2.12 -3.87 -7.70
CA GLU A 30 -1.52 -4.07 -9.01
C GLU A 30 -0.04 -4.33 -8.87
N VAL A 31 0.45 -5.41 -9.45
CA VAL A 31 1.88 -5.68 -9.49
C VAL A 31 2.48 -4.88 -10.64
N VAL A 32 3.39 -3.97 -10.31
CA VAL A 32 4.07 -3.12 -11.30
C VAL A 32 5.27 -3.86 -11.87
N SER A 33 6.06 -4.48 -10.99
CA SER A 33 7.20 -5.27 -11.41
C SER A 33 7.49 -6.34 -10.36
N ALA A 34 8.06 -7.46 -10.79
CA ALA A 34 8.48 -8.51 -9.89
C ALA A 34 9.62 -9.27 -10.53
N ASP A 35 10.73 -9.43 -9.79
CA ASP A 35 11.89 -10.18 -10.24
C ASP A 35 12.65 -10.73 -9.04
N SER A 36 13.85 -11.29 -9.28
CA SER A 36 14.67 -11.87 -8.21
C SER A 36 15.18 -10.83 -7.21
N GLN A 37 15.16 -9.55 -7.59
CA GLN A 37 15.62 -8.45 -6.74
C GLN A 37 14.48 -7.86 -5.89
N GLY A 38 13.26 -8.28 -6.11
CA GLY A 38 12.12 -7.81 -5.35
C GLY A 38 10.90 -7.55 -6.21
N ALA A 39 9.95 -6.83 -5.64
CA ALA A 39 8.70 -6.51 -6.32
C ALA A 39 8.24 -5.12 -5.96
N VAL A 40 7.50 -4.50 -6.89
CA VAL A 40 6.84 -3.22 -6.66
C VAL A 40 5.37 -3.41 -6.96
N GLU A 41 4.53 -2.96 -6.02
CA GLU A 41 3.08 -3.03 -6.16
C GLU A 41 2.46 -1.67 -5.91
N HIS A 42 1.35 -1.41 -6.59
CA HIS A 42 0.49 -0.28 -6.26
C HIS A 42 -0.75 -0.81 -5.57
N TRP A 43 -1.06 -0.23 -4.42
CA TRP A 43 -2.26 -0.57 -3.65
C TRP A 43 -3.17 0.65 -3.68
N PHE A 44 -4.42 0.42 -4.03
CA PHE A 44 -5.42 1.47 -4.16
C PHE A 44 -6.43 1.36 -3.03
N LEU A 45 -6.61 2.46 -2.31
CA LEU A 45 -7.57 2.54 -1.22
C LEU A 45 -8.68 3.51 -1.57
N ASN A 46 -9.90 3.12 -1.21
CA ASN A 46 -11.01 4.06 -1.18
C ASN A 46 -11.02 4.70 0.21
N ARG A 47 -10.59 5.96 0.25
CA ARG A 47 -10.59 6.76 1.48
C ARG A 47 -11.77 7.70 1.43
N CYS A 48 -12.92 7.27 1.94
CA CYS A 48 -14.14 8.08 1.98
C CYS A 48 -14.48 8.72 0.62
N GLY A 49 -14.43 7.91 -0.44
CA GLY A 49 -14.77 8.36 -1.78
C GLY A 49 -13.60 8.92 -2.58
N THR A 50 -12.41 8.97 -2.00
CA THR A 50 -11.19 9.40 -2.68
C THR A 50 -10.31 8.18 -2.95
N LEU A 51 -9.86 8.04 -4.18
CA LEU A 51 -8.95 6.95 -4.54
C LEU A 51 -7.52 7.38 -4.28
N VAL A 52 -6.84 6.62 -3.42
CA VAL A 52 -5.48 6.90 -2.99
C VAL A 52 -4.60 5.73 -3.37
N ARG A 53 -3.46 6.00 -3.98
CA ARG A 53 -2.51 4.98 -4.39
C ARG A 53 -1.28 5.00 -3.51
N TYR A 54 -0.89 3.83 -3.02
CA TYR A 54 0.36 3.63 -2.31
C TYR A 54 1.29 2.76 -3.14
N ARG A 55 2.54 3.11 -3.17
CA ARG A 55 3.57 2.28 -3.80
C ARG A 55 4.27 1.48 -2.72
N ILE A 56 4.25 0.17 -2.86
CA ILE A 56 4.85 -0.75 -1.90
C ILE A 56 6.00 -1.45 -2.61
N THR A 57 7.17 -1.43 -1.99
CA THR A 57 8.36 -2.09 -2.52
C THR A 57 8.74 -3.23 -1.59
N TYR A 58 8.95 -4.41 -2.16
CA TYR A 58 9.41 -5.59 -1.44
C TYR A 58 10.80 -5.93 -1.94
N ALA A 59 11.74 -6.14 -1.03
CA ALA A 59 13.11 -6.49 -1.38
C ALA A 59 13.63 -7.56 -0.43
N PRO A 60 14.48 -8.51 -0.91
CA PRO A 60 15.09 -9.48 -0.02
C PRO A 60 15.98 -8.80 1.02
N ASP A 61 15.87 -9.22 2.27
CA ASP A 61 16.73 -8.75 3.35
C ASP A 61 17.96 -9.63 3.38
N PRO A 62 19.20 -9.08 3.39
CA PRO A 62 20.41 -9.89 3.48
C PRO A 62 20.46 -10.80 4.71
N GLY A 63 19.76 -10.40 5.79
CA GLY A 63 19.67 -11.23 7.01
C GLY A 63 18.55 -12.26 6.97
N GLY A 64 17.83 -12.38 5.83
CA GLY A 64 16.65 -13.23 5.68
C GLY A 64 15.37 -12.43 5.79
N GLY A 65 14.29 -12.98 5.25
CA GLY A 65 13.00 -12.30 5.24
C GLY A 65 12.87 -11.29 4.11
N THR A 66 11.95 -10.35 4.26
CA THR A 66 11.63 -9.36 3.23
C THR A 66 11.57 -7.98 3.84
N MET A 67 12.28 -7.03 3.22
CA MET A 67 12.16 -5.62 3.56
C MET A 67 10.98 -5.03 2.79
N ILE A 68 10.18 -4.22 3.47
CA ILE A 68 9.00 -3.58 2.88
C ILE A 68 9.19 -2.06 2.95
N GLY A 69 9.17 -1.43 1.79
CA GLY A 69 9.25 0.02 1.68
C GLY A 69 7.90 0.61 1.28
N TRP A 70 7.66 1.86 1.68
CA TRP A 70 6.39 2.54 1.47
C TRP A 70 6.62 3.94 0.95
N THR A 71 5.67 4.42 0.13
CA THR A 71 5.58 5.85 -0.17
C THR A 71 4.34 6.42 0.47
N THR A 72 4.29 7.75 0.61
CA THR A 72 3.06 8.42 1.05
C THR A 72 1.95 8.21 0.02
N GLY A 73 0.72 8.22 0.49
CA GLY A 73 -0.43 8.06 -0.39
C GLY A 73 -0.56 9.20 -1.38
N GLU A 74 -0.88 8.86 -2.61
CA GLU A 74 -1.08 9.81 -3.69
C GLU A 74 -2.53 9.77 -4.12
N VAL A 75 -3.21 10.93 -4.07
CA VAL A 75 -4.58 11.02 -4.54
C VAL A 75 -4.59 10.93 -6.06
N VAL A 76 -5.25 9.92 -6.60
CA VAL A 76 -5.29 9.68 -8.04
C VAL A 76 -6.66 9.93 -8.66
N GLY A 77 -7.67 10.21 -7.84
CA GLY A 77 -9.00 10.49 -8.36
C GLY A 77 -10.08 10.24 -7.31
N LYS A 78 -11.29 10.09 -7.81
CA LYS A 78 -12.42 9.73 -6.96
C LYS A 78 -12.66 8.23 -7.05
N ALA A 79 -12.94 7.63 -5.92
CA ALA A 79 -13.33 6.23 -5.87
C ALA A 79 -14.78 6.10 -6.32
N GLN A 80 -15.08 4.99 -6.98
CA GLN A 80 -16.44 4.69 -7.41
C GLN A 80 -17.04 3.60 -6.54
#